data_cd65110d0992dd896a33b33a1cb0aeca
#
_entry.id   cd65110d0992dd896a33b33a1cb0aeca
#
_cell.length_a   1.000
_cell.length_b   1.000
_cell.length_c   1.000
_cell.angle_alpha   90.00
_cell.angle_beta   90.00
_cell.angle_gamma   90.00
#
_symmetry.space_group_name_H-M   'P 1'
#
loop_
_entity.id
_entity.type
_entity.pdbx_description
1 polymer ?
#
loop_
_entity_poly.entity_id
_entity_poly.type
_entity_poly.pdbx_seq_one_letter_code
_entity_poly.pdbx_strand_id
1 'polypeptide(L)'
;AQIKEIENKPVAKQKTNQPFMDDLLSSFEEDRYSSSDKERLLHSHGQTTSDEIYKVLYSKLDSFADLVFYIENEDEAKTLIDLAKKHNVCLIPYGGGTSVSNALKIPKNEDRMVVSVDTRRMNKIESIDEENLLATVECGILGIDLERKLQKLGYTAGHEPDSIEFSTLGGWISTNASGMKKHKYGNIEDIVQNITLITPSGTINQIKPLTRSSIGVKTQNMIFGSEGNFGIITKATIKIHKKPEASTFESILFHTWEDGVGFMNKVARSNLIPASSRLMDNSMVRFASALKEEKTGFNKFMDSIKNFIVFKVKGFDPKKCVVAIFKMEGSAQEVVYQKKNLKLLAKDYNPVFAGAGQGKSGYNLTLAIAYIRDFFMDQNIIGETLESAVPWSDVIKVSEAVTKRLEELHKEHNLPGTFLFGSRLSKVYHSGACMYNTIAMSFKGVENPEKVFGEIEHELRKTIIENGGSISHHHGVGKLRKDFIPDMISKGSVKLVKDMKTSQDPTNIFGVSNNVFS
;
A
#
# COMPACT_ATOMS: atom_id res chain seq x y z
N ALA A 1 22.65 -11.01 -3.36
CA ALA A 1 22.94 -10.67 -4.78
C ALA A 1 22.63 -9.19 -5.03
N GLN A 2 21.45 -8.68 -4.65
CA GLN A 2 21.03 -7.27 -4.84
C GLN A 2 21.99 -6.23 -4.24
N ILE A 3 22.54 -6.47 -3.06
CA ILE A 3 23.46 -5.51 -2.39
C ILE A 3 24.75 -5.29 -3.20
N LYS A 4 25.29 -6.31 -3.84
CA LYS A 4 26.51 -6.18 -4.66
C LYS A 4 26.29 -5.43 -5.97
N GLU A 5 25.09 -5.53 -6.57
CA GLU A 5 24.77 -4.82 -7.81
C GLU A 5 24.49 -3.33 -7.56
N ILE A 6 23.84 -2.99 -6.44
CA ILE A 6 23.58 -1.59 -6.05
C ILE A 6 24.90 -0.82 -5.81
N GLU A 7 25.92 -1.45 -5.25
CA GLU A 7 27.20 -0.80 -4.94
C GLU A 7 27.96 -0.30 -6.18
N ASN A 8 27.67 -0.85 -7.35
CA ASN A 8 28.37 -0.53 -8.61
C ASN A 8 27.53 0.31 -9.59
N LYS A 9 26.30 0.74 -9.22
CA LYS A 9 25.46 1.55 -10.11
C LYS A 9 25.93 3.00 -10.13
N PRO A 10 26.03 3.62 -11.32
CA PRO A 10 26.44 5.01 -11.42
C PRO A 10 25.35 5.93 -10.85
N VAL A 11 25.69 6.72 -9.86
CA VAL A 11 24.82 7.75 -9.27
C VAL A 11 25.26 9.12 -9.82
N ALA A 12 24.30 10.00 -10.11
CA ALA A 12 24.62 11.34 -10.61
C ALA A 12 25.39 12.14 -9.56
N LYS A 13 26.26 13.04 -10.03
CA LYS A 13 26.98 13.96 -9.15
C LYS A 13 26.00 14.76 -8.29
N GLN A 14 26.31 14.85 -7.01
CA GLN A 14 25.54 15.60 -6.03
C GLN A 14 25.51 17.09 -6.38
N LYS A 15 24.35 17.72 -6.29
CA LYS A 15 24.21 19.19 -6.21
C LYS A 15 24.51 19.60 -4.78
N THR A 16 25.31 20.63 -4.61
CA THR A 16 25.69 21.11 -3.28
C THR A 16 25.30 22.57 -3.11
N ASN A 17 24.47 22.85 -2.13
CA ASN A 17 24.23 24.20 -1.63
C ASN A 17 25.18 24.43 -0.45
N GLN A 18 26.34 25.05 -0.69
CA GLN A 18 27.38 25.18 0.32
C GLN A 18 26.91 25.91 1.57
N PRO A 19 26.19 27.05 1.51
CA PRO A 19 25.69 27.72 2.71
C PRO A 19 24.74 26.84 3.55
N PHE A 20 23.93 26.01 2.90
CA PHE A 20 23.09 25.03 3.61
C PHE A 20 23.94 23.98 4.30
N MET A 21 24.94 23.45 3.64
CA MET A 21 25.83 22.43 4.21
C MET A 21 26.62 22.99 5.40
N ASP A 22 27.11 24.22 5.33
CA ASP A 22 27.85 24.85 6.42
C ASP A 22 26.99 25.01 7.69
N ASP A 23 25.75 25.48 7.53
CA ASP A 23 24.78 25.60 8.64
C ASP A 23 24.35 24.21 9.16
N LEU A 24 24.16 23.23 8.27
CA LEU A 24 23.77 21.86 8.64
C LEU A 24 24.88 21.19 9.47
N LEU A 25 26.14 21.28 9.03
CA LEU A 25 27.29 20.72 9.73
C LEU A 25 27.52 21.36 11.10
N SER A 26 27.14 22.62 11.26
CA SER A 26 27.24 23.30 12.55
C SER A 26 26.08 22.98 13.50
N SER A 27 24.96 22.50 12.98
CA SER A 27 23.70 22.26 13.72
C SER A 27 23.49 20.81 14.11
N PHE A 28 24.13 19.85 13.42
CA PHE A 28 23.86 18.42 13.58
C PHE A 28 25.14 17.59 13.62
N GLU A 29 25.08 16.49 14.36
CA GLU A 29 26.14 15.48 14.42
C GLU A 29 26.31 14.76 13.06
N GLU A 30 27.53 14.26 12.80
CA GLU A 30 27.92 13.64 11.54
C GLU A 30 27.08 12.40 11.19
N ASP A 31 26.55 11.69 12.18
CA ASP A 31 25.73 10.50 11.98
C ASP A 31 24.28 10.82 11.56
N ARG A 32 23.90 12.11 11.51
CA ARG A 32 22.57 12.56 11.09
C ARG A 32 22.40 12.64 9.58
N TYR A 33 23.46 12.55 8.79
CA TYR A 33 23.36 12.68 7.34
C TYR A 33 24.30 11.73 6.61
N SER A 34 23.98 11.48 5.34
CA SER A 34 24.83 10.71 4.44
C SER A 34 24.76 11.26 3.02
N SER A 35 25.93 11.42 2.40
CA SER A 35 26.09 11.74 0.99
C SER A 35 26.59 10.55 0.17
N SER A 36 26.64 9.35 0.77
CA SER A 36 27.11 8.15 0.07
C SER A 36 26.18 7.79 -1.08
N ASP A 37 26.73 7.37 -2.19
CA ASP A 37 25.98 7.00 -3.40
C ASP A 37 24.97 5.89 -3.12
N LYS A 38 25.29 4.96 -2.23
CA LYS A 38 24.39 3.88 -1.81
C LYS A 38 23.13 4.43 -1.12
N GLU A 39 23.29 5.29 -0.12
CA GLU A 39 22.16 5.87 0.61
C GLU A 39 21.33 6.78 -0.30
N ARG A 40 21.99 7.60 -1.12
CA ARG A 40 21.33 8.46 -2.10
C ARG A 40 20.48 7.66 -3.08
N LEU A 41 21.01 6.55 -3.60
CA LEU A 41 20.27 5.65 -4.50
C LEU A 41 19.04 5.07 -3.78
N LEU A 42 19.22 4.49 -2.59
CA LEU A 42 18.14 3.86 -1.85
C LEU A 42 16.99 4.82 -1.49
N HIS A 43 17.30 6.10 -1.27
CA HIS A 43 16.33 7.12 -0.89
C HIS A 43 15.77 7.94 -2.08
N SER A 44 16.08 7.56 -3.31
CA SER A 44 15.67 8.31 -4.52
C SER A 44 14.48 7.71 -5.25
N HIS A 45 13.97 6.58 -4.79
CA HIS A 45 12.89 5.86 -5.47
C HIS A 45 12.04 5.03 -4.51
N GLY A 46 10.86 4.59 -4.97
CA GLY A 46 10.07 3.57 -4.30
C GLY A 46 10.67 2.18 -4.56
N GLN A 47 10.77 1.38 -3.52
CA GLN A 47 11.39 0.04 -3.62
C GLN A 47 10.44 -1.03 -4.17
N THR A 48 9.23 -0.65 -4.54
CA THR A 48 8.19 -1.58 -5.00
C THR A 48 7.52 -1.20 -6.32
N THR A 49 7.84 -0.04 -6.92
CA THR A 49 7.31 0.36 -8.22
C THR A 49 8.08 -0.30 -9.35
N SER A 50 7.41 -0.97 -10.27
CA SER A 50 8.06 -1.82 -11.28
C SER A 50 8.97 -1.06 -12.24
N ASP A 51 8.60 0.18 -12.65
CA ASP A 51 9.44 1.02 -13.51
C ASP A 51 10.71 1.48 -12.79
N GLU A 52 10.62 1.87 -11.52
CA GLU A 52 11.77 2.28 -10.73
C GLU A 52 12.71 1.09 -10.46
N ILE A 53 12.16 -0.08 -10.09
CA ILE A 53 12.96 -1.30 -9.89
C ILE A 53 13.66 -1.70 -11.18
N TYR A 54 12.94 -1.70 -12.33
CA TYR A 54 13.54 -2.00 -13.62
C TYR A 54 14.73 -1.07 -13.92
N LYS A 55 14.56 0.23 -13.69
CA LYS A 55 15.65 1.22 -13.89
C LYS A 55 16.83 0.98 -12.95
N VAL A 56 16.56 0.65 -11.69
CA VAL A 56 17.64 0.32 -10.73
C VAL A 56 18.38 -0.94 -11.12
N LEU A 57 17.70 -1.98 -11.61
CA LEU A 57 18.32 -3.26 -11.96
C LEU A 57 19.03 -3.22 -13.31
N TYR A 58 18.41 -2.65 -14.34
CA TYR A 58 18.84 -2.82 -15.74
C TYR A 58 19.22 -1.53 -16.46
N SER A 59 18.95 -0.37 -15.89
CA SER A 59 19.19 0.94 -16.52
C SER A 59 19.74 1.95 -15.49
N LYS A 60 19.22 3.17 -15.49
CA LYS A 60 19.60 4.25 -14.58
C LYS A 60 18.39 5.05 -14.16
N LEU A 61 18.30 5.43 -12.88
CA LEU A 61 17.31 6.40 -12.42
C LEU A 61 17.56 7.78 -13.04
N ASP A 62 16.47 8.50 -13.29
CA ASP A 62 16.52 9.82 -13.93
C ASP A 62 17.14 10.89 -12.99
N SER A 63 16.91 10.77 -11.66
CA SER A 63 17.35 11.74 -10.66
C SER A 63 17.62 11.07 -9.31
N PHE A 64 18.46 11.71 -8.49
CA PHE A 64 18.90 11.21 -7.18
C PHE A 64 18.79 12.30 -6.13
N ALA A 65 18.49 11.92 -4.89
CA ALA A 65 18.68 12.80 -3.74
C ALA A 65 20.16 13.21 -3.64
N ASP A 66 20.41 14.45 -3.25
CA ASP A 66 21.76 14.96 -3.09
C ASP A 66 22.32 14.63 -1.70
N LEU A 67 21.44 14.55 -0.70
CA LEU A 67 21.76 14.20 0.67
C LEU A 67 20.63 13.37 1.27
N VAL A 68 20.95 12.46 2.18
CA VAL A 68 19.99 11.80 3.07
C VAL A 68 20.18 12.35 4.46
N PHE A 69 19.10 12.74 5.12
CA PHE A 69 19.11 13.23 6.49
C PHE A 69 18.21 12.36 7.37
N TYR A 70 18.72 11.90 8.51
CA TYR A 70 18.04 11.02 9.47
C TYR A 70 17.60 11.82 10.67
N ILE A 71 16.30 12.10 10.79
CA ILE A 71 15.75 12.82 11.97
C ILE A 71 15.47 11.85 13.12
N GLU A 72 15.72 12.29 14.34
CA GLU A 72 15.48 11.50 15.56
C GLU A 72 14.42 12.10 16.48
N ASN A 73 14.07 13.39 16.28
CA ASN A 73 13.08 14.10 17.10
C ASN A 73 12.47 15.28 16.36
N GLU A 74 11.43 15.88 16.97
CA GLU A 74 10.69 17.01 16.39
C GLU A 74 11.52 18.29 16.27
N ASP A 75 12.47 18.51 17.17
CA ASP A 75 13.28 19.73 17.14
C ASP A 75 14.32 19.67 16.00
N GLU A 76 14.88 18.51 15.73
CA GLU A 76 15.71 18.30 14.53
C GLU A 76 14.90 18.51 13.24
N ALA A 77 13.64 18.04 13.20
CA ALA A 77 12.77 18.27 12.06
C ALA A 77 12.50 19.76 11.82
N LYS A 78 12.21 20.53 12.89
CA LYS A 78 12.00 21.98 12.81
C LYS A 78 13.27 22.71 12.35
N THR A 79 14.41 22.38 12.94
CA THR A 79 15.71 22.96 12.58
C THR A 79 16.04 22.71 11.11
N LEU A 80 15.87 21.47 10.63
CA LEU A 80 16.11 21.14 9.22
C LEU A 80 15.17 21.91 8.29
N ILE A 81 13.90 22.04 8.64
CA ILE A 81 12.91 22.82 7.86
C ILE A 81 13.32 24.30 7.81
N ASP A 82 13.75 24.88 8.92
CA ASP A 82 14.18 26.28 8.94
C ASP A 82 15.45 26.51 8.11
N LEU A 83 16.42 25.60 8.15
CA LEU A 83 17.58 25.64 7.27
C LEU A 83 17.20 25.51 5.79
N ALA A 84 16.30 24.58 5.47
CA ALA A 84 15.82 24.41 4.10
C ALA A 84 15.09 25.66 3.58
N LYS A 85 14.28 26.33 4.42
CA LYS A 85 13.65 27.63 4.09
C LYS A 85 14.70 28.71 3.85
N LYS A 86 15.68 28.84 4.75
CA LYS A 86 16.73 29.86 4.69
C LYS A 86 17.55 29.75 3.41
N HIS A 87 17.85 28.52 2.96
CA HIS A 87 18.74 28.25 1.84
C HIS A 87 18.04 27.76 0.58
N ASN A 88 16.71 27.73 0.56
CA ASN A 88 15.91 27.25 -0.57
C ASN A 88 16.30 25.84 -1.04
N VAL A 89 16.33 24.87 -0.11
CA VAL A 89 16.62 23.46 -0.34
C VAL A 89 15.32 22.67 -0.40
N CYS A 90 15.20 21.69 -1.29
CA CYS A 90 14.04 20.84 -1.41
C CYS A 90 14.13 19.65 -0.44
N LEU A 91 13.09 19.43 0.37
CA LEU A 91 12.97 18.29 1.29
C LEU A 91 11.96 17.28 0.73
N ILE A 92 12.33 15.99 0.76
CA ILE A 92 11.43 14.88 0.41
C ILE A 92 11.34 13.94 1.61
N PRO A 93 10.20 13.92 2.34
CA PRO A 93 10.01 13.00 3.45
C PRO A 93 10.08 11.54 2.99
N TYR A 94 10.81 10.72 3.72
CA TYR A 94 11.02 9.31 3.46
C TYR A 94 10.64 8.48 4.70
N GLY A 95 9.81 7.47 4.51
CA GLY A 95 9.47 6.48 5.54
C GLY A 95 10.12 5.13 5.21
N GLY A 96 9.32 4.13 4.89
CA GLY A 96 9.80 2.80 4.52
C GLY A 96 10.18 2.59 3.05
N GLY A 97 10.00 3.59 2.20
CA GLY A 97 10.30 3.47 0.76
C GLY A 97 9.38 2.54 -0.04
N THR A 98 8.23 2.14 0.52
CA THR A 98 7.33 1.14 -0.08
C THR A 98 6.29 1.73 -1.05
N SER A 99 6.52 2.95 -1.54
CA SER A 99 5.63 3.61 -2.50
C SER A 99 5.48 2.81 -3.79
N VAL A 100 4.24 2.71 -4.29
CA VAL A 100 3.86 2.11 -5.58
C VAL A 100 3.15 3.15 -6.48
N SER A 101 3.50 4.43 -6.32
CA SER A 101 2.89 5.55 -7.05
C SER A 101 3.91 6.57 -7.56
N ASN A 102 5.20 6.21 -7.61
CA ASN A 102 6.32 7.11 -7.90
C ASN A 102 6.36 8.34 -6.97
N ALA A 103 5.85 8.20 -5.74
CA ALA A 103 5.75 9.32 -4.80
C ALA A 103 7.13 9.85 -4.36
N LEU A 104 8.13 8.97 -4.26
CA LEU A 104 9.49 9.33 -3.86
C LEU A 104 10.37 9.81 -5.03
N LYS A 105 9.93 9.62 -6.27
CA LYS A 105 10.66 10.07 -7.45
C LYS A 105 10.84 11.59 -7.42
N ILE A 106 12.07 12.04 -7.58
CA ILE A 106 12.39 13.46 -7.60
C ILE A 106 11.78 14.09 -8.86
N PRO A 107 11.08 15.24 -8.76
CA PRO A 107 10.53 15.94 -9.93
C PRO A 107 11.63 16.30 -10.93
N LYS A 108 11.36 16.12 -12.24
CA LYS A 108 12.34 16.40 -13.30
C LYS A 108 12.81 17.86 -13.35
N ASN A 109 11.95 18.79 -12.92
CA ASN A 109 12.21 20.23 -12.94
C ASN A 109 12.72 20.75 -11.59
N GLU A 110 13.19 19.88 -10.69
CA GLU A 110 13.75 20.30 -9.41
C GLU A 110 15.25 20.58 -9.57
N ASP A 111 15.58 21.86 -9.63
CA ASP A 111 16.95 22.35 -9.82
C ASP A 111 17.69 22.59 -8.51
N ARG A 112 16.98 22.69 -7.40
CA ARG A 112 17.55 22.87 -6.05
C ARG A 112 18.29 21.64 -5.58
N MET A 113 19.12 21.78 -4.56
CA MET A 113 19.61 20.64 -3.78
C MET A 113 18.44 19.91 -3.15
N VAL A 114 18.40 18.58 -3.25
CA VAL A 114 17.33 17.73 -2.74
C VAL A 114 17.83 16.91 -1.56
N VAL A 115 17.18 17.03 -0.42
CA VAL A 115 17.44 16.24 0.78
C VAL A 115 16.30 15.26 1.01
N SER A 116 16.60 13.97 1.01
CA SER A 116 15.66 12.94 1.46
C SER A 116 15.69 12.86 2.98
N VAL A 117 14.54 13.05 3.62
CA VAL A 117 14.42 13.12 5.08
C VAL A 117 13.88 11.81 5.62
N ASP A 118 14.77 10.96 6.09
CA ASP A 118 14.43 9.64 6.65
C ASP A 118 13.92 9.79 8.10
N THR A 119 12.70 9.33 8.33
CA THR A 119 12.04 9.40 9.63
C THR A 119 12.21 8.16 10.49
N ARG A 120 12.82 7.08 10.00
CA ARG A 120 12.83 5.75 10.65
C ARG A 120 13.55 5.68 11.99
N ARG A 121 14.37 6.67 12.32
CA ARG A 121 14.98 6.78 13.66
C ARG A 121 13.98 7.27 14.71
N MET A 122 12.87 7.90 14.31
CA MET A 122 11.74 8.23 15.18
C MET A 122 10.81 7.01 15.31
N ASN A 123 11.13 6.06 16.21
CA ASN A 123 10.50 4.74 16.24
C ASN A 123 10.06 4.26 17.64
N LYS A 124 9.77 5.19 18.55
CA LYS A 124 9.36 4.89 19.92
C LYS A 124 7.83 4.86 20.05
N ILE A 125 7.32 4.05 20.96
CA ILE A 125 6.01 4.21 21.57
C ILE A 125 6.24 5.10 22.78
N GLU A 126 5.77 6.36 22.73
CA GLU A 126 5.99 7.33 23.78
C GLU A 126 5.13 7.05 25.01
N SER A 127 3.87 6.67 24.78
CA SER A 127 2.94 6.35 25.86
C SER A 127 1.84 5.39 25.40
N ILE A 128 1.29 4.67 26.38
CA ILE A 128 0.08 3.86 26.23
C ILE A 128 -0.90 4.30 27.30
N ASP A 129 -2.08 4.68 26.86
CA ASP A 129 -3.23 4.96 27.71
C ASP A 129 -4.13 3.72 27.70
N GLU A 130 -4.00 2.93 28.74
CA GLU A 130 -4.72 1.64 28.88
C GLU A 130 -6.21 1.83 29.13
N GLU A 131 -6.61 2.95 29.76
CA GLU A 131 -8.01 3.25 30.04
C GLU A 131 -8.76 3.63 28.77
N ASN A 132 -8.13 4.47 27.93
CA ASN A 132 -8.73 4.95 26.68
C ASN A 132 -8.34 4.10 25.47
N LEU A 133 -7.49 3.09 25.64
CA LEU A 133 -6.95 2.22 24.58
C LEU A 133 -6.33 3.04 23.42
N LEU A 134 -5.41 3.93 23.80
CA LEU A 134 -4.66 4.77 22.87
C LEU A 134 -3.16 4.56 23.05
N ALA A 135 -2.41 4.69 21.97
CA ALA A 135 -0.95 4.73 22.00
C ALA A 135 -0.45 5.97 21.25
N THR A 136 0.46 6.73 21.85
CA THR A 136 1.17 7.82 21.16
C THR A 136 2.50 7.28 20.66
N VAL A 137 2.74 7.41 19.37
CA VAL A 137 3.79 6.71 18.64
C VAL A 137 4.51 7.65 17.69
N GLU A 138 5.83 7.57 17.64
CA GLU A 138 6.66 8.24 16.63
C GLU A 138 6.43 7.62 15.25
N CYS A 139 6.24 8.45 14.23
CA CYS A 139 5.72 8.02 12.93
C CYS A 139 6.74 7.34 12.00
N GLY A 140 8.02 7.33 12.36
CA GLY A 140 9.04 6.57 11.64
C GLY A 140 9.10 5.08 12.02
N ILE A 141 8.31 4.63 12.99
CA ILE A 141 8.27 3.22 13.39
C ILE A 141 7.78 2.33 12.23
N LEU A 142 8.48 1.22 12.00
CA LEU A 142 8.03 0.19 11.06
C LEU A 142 6.78 -0.51 11.60
N GLY A 143 5.86 -0.86 10.72
CA GLY A 143 4.62 -1.51 11.10
C GLY A 143 4.80 -2.81 11.86
N ILE A 144 5.74 -3.64 11.42
CA ILE A 144 6.06 -4.90 12.08
C ILE A 144 6.60 -4.68 13.51
N ASP A 145 7.40 -3.63 13.72
CA ASP A 145 7.96 -3.33 15.03
C ASP A 145 6.91 -2.71 15.97
N LEU A 146 6.04 -1.84 15.43
CA LEU A 146 4.89 -1.34 16.16
C LEU A 146 4.02 -2.49 16.66
N GLU A 147 3.64 -3.41 15.78
CA GLU A 147 2.80 -4.55 16.13
C GLU A 147 3.48 -5.47 17.14
N ARG A 148 4.79 -5.78 16.97
CA ARG A 148 5.57 -6.60 17.91
C ARG A 148 5.67 -5.95 19.29
N LYS A 149 5.91 -4.63 19.37
CA LYS A 149 5.98 -3.89 20.63
C LYS A 149 4.61 -3.89 21.34
N LEU A 150 3.52 -3.62 20.61
CA LEU A 150 2.16 -3.65 21.17
C LEU A 150 1.76 -5.05 21.65
N GLN A 151 2.06 -6.11 20.88
CA GLN A 151 1.72 -7.48 21.25
C GLN A 151 2.42 -7.97 22.53
N LYS A 152 3.65 -7.51 22.80
CA LYS A 152 4.36 -7.79 24.07
C LYS A 152 3.65 -7.16 25.26
N LEU A 153 2.92 -6.08 25.06
CA LEU A 153 2.13 -5.37 26.07
C LEU A 153 0.67 -5.84 26.13
N GLY A 154 0.30 -6.84 25.34
CA GLY A 154 -1.07 -7.38 25.30
C GLY A 154 -2.03 -6.64 24.37
N TYR A 155 -1.53 -5.80 23.46
CA TYR A 155 -2.32 -4.99 22.53
C TYR A 155 -2.02 -5.30 21.07
N THR A 156 -2.82 -4.74 20.16
CA THR A 156 -2.61 -4.72 18.70
C THR A 156 -3.17 -3.41 18.13
N ALA A 157 -2.52 -2.87 17.12
CA ALA A 157 -3.10 -1.78 16.31
C ALA A 157 -4.08 -2.32 15.26
N GLY A 158 -3.93 -3.57 14.86
CA GLY A 158 -4.79 -4.22 13.87
C GLY A 158 -4.59 -3.75 12.44
N HIS A 159 -3.71 -2.78 12.18
CA HIS A 159 -3.38 -2.32 10.83
C HIS A 159 -2.29 -3.19 10.23
N GLU A 160 -2.60 -3.88 9.14
CA GLU A 160 -1.71 -4.88 8.53
C GLU A 160 -1.70 -4.70 7.00
N PRO A 161 -1.00 -3.68 6.47
CA PRO A 161 -0.80 -3.55 5.02
C PRO A 161 0.11 -4.66 4.50
N ASP A 162 0.07 -4.93 3.19
CA ASP A 162 0.89 -5.98 2.56
C ASP A 162 2.41 -5.73 2.77
N SER A 163 2.82 -4.46 2.93
CA SER A 163 4.19 -4.01 3.17
C SER A 163 4.55 -3.78 4.64
N ILE A 164 3.84 -4.36 5.60
CA ILE A 164 3.98 -4.09 7.06
C ILE A 164 5.42 -4.20 7.57
N GLU A 165 6.25 -5.03 6.95
CA GLU A 165 7.65 -5.25 7.35
C GLU A 165 8.55 -4.05 7.08
N PHE A 166 8.21 -3.21 6.10
CA PHE A 166 9.03 -2.09 5.64
C PHE A 166 8.34 -0.74 5.74
N SER A 167 7.00 -0.69 5.67
CA SER A 167 6.25 0.57 5.72
C SER A 167 6.17 1.13 7.13
N THR A 168 6.14 2.46 7.24
CA THR A 168 6.09 3.19 8.51
C THR A 168 4.69 3.73 8.79
N LEU A 169 4.40 4.03 10.07
CA LEU A 169 3.15 4.67 10.48
C LEU A 169 2.93 6.01 9.76
N GLY A 170 3.97 6.84 9.62
CA GLY A 170 3.90 8.10 8.88
C GLY A 170 3.63 7.90 7.38
N GLY A 171 4.21 6.84 6.79
CA GLY A 171 3.92 6.42 5.43
C GLY A 171 2.46 6.02 5.24
N TRP A 172 1.87 5.28 6.18
CA TRP A 172 0.45 4.91 6.14
C TRP A 172 -0.47 6.12 6.17
N ILE A 173 -0.19 7.08 7.07
CA ILE A 173 -0.96 8.32 7.18
C ILE A 173 -0.84 9.13 5.88
N SER A 174 0.39 9.31 5.37
CA SER A 174 0.65 10.14 4.20
C SER A 174 0.07 9.58 2.88
N THR A 175 -0.19 8.26 2.81
CA THR A 175 -0.83 7.62 1.66
C THR A 175 -2.30 7.26 1.89
N ASN A 176 -2.86 7.56 3.06
CA ASN A 176 -4.20 7.13 3.46
C ASN A 176 -4.38 5.60 3.31
N ALA A 177 -3.48 4.84 3.90
CA ALA A 177 -3.34 3.41 3.70
C ALA A 177 -4.50 2.58 4.26
N SER A 178 -4.72 1.39 3.70
CA SER A 178 -5.70 0.41 4.18
C SER A 178 -5.04 -0.94 4.41
N GLY A 179 -5.20 -1.49 5.61
CA GLY A 179 -4.65 -2.78 5.99
C GLY A 179 -5.55 -3.97 5.64
N MET A 180 -4.97 -5.17 5.69
CA MET A 180 -5.67 -6.44 5.42
C MET A 180 -6.79 -6.74 6.41
N LYS A 181 -6.69 -6.24 7.64
CA LYS A 181 -7.67 -6.43 8.71
C LYS A 181 -8.66 -5.26 8.85
N LYS A 182 -8.80 -4.43 7.81
CA LYS A 182 -9.65 -3.25 7.77
C LYS A 182 -11.08 -3.50 8.22
N HIS A 183 -11.63 -4.68 7.92
CA HIS A 183 -13.04 -4.95 8.20
C HIS A 183 -13.34 -4.93 9.71
N LYS A 184 -12.37 -5.30 10.56
CA LYS A 184 -12.50 -5.24 12.03
C LYS A 184 -11.93 -3.97 12.63
N TYR A 185 -10.77 -3.51 12.16
CA TYR A 185 -10.02 -2.46 12.84
C TYR A 185 -10.12 -1.08 12.15
N GLY A 186 -10.65 -1.02 10.94
CA GLY A 186 -10.73 0.21 10.15
C GLY A 186 -9.50 0.45 9.26
N ASN A 187 -9.58 1.50 8.47
CA ASN A 187 -8.48 2.06 7.71
C ASN A 187 -7.62 2.97 8.61
N ILE A 188 -6.53 3.52 8.08
CA ILE A 188 -5.65 4.37 8.88
C ILE A 188 -6.38 5.61 9.43
N GLU A 189 -7.28 6.22 8.66
CA GLU A 189 -8.09 7.37 9.08
C GLU A 189 -9.10 7.04 10.20
N ASP A 190 -9.48 5.76 10.33
CA ASP A 190 -10.34 5.27 11.42
C ASP A 190 -9.54 4.97 12.70
N ILE A 191 -8.26 4.60 12.54
CA ILE A 191 -7.36 4.19 13.62
C ILE A 191 -6.70 5.39 14.28
N VAL A 192 -6.28 6.38 13.49
CA VAL A 192 -5.56 7.55 13.99
C VAL A 192 -6.51 8.56 14.64
N GLN A 193 -6.19 8.96 15.88
CA GLN A 193 -6.94 9.95 16.66
C GLN A 193 -6.33 11.35 16.56
N ASN A 194 -5.00 11.43 16.49
CA ASN A 194 -4.26 12.68 16.40
C ASN A 194 -2.98 12.49 15.59
N ILE A 195 -2.56 13.56 14.92
CA ILE A 195 -1.34 13.59 14.11
C ILE A 195 -0.57 14.87 14.48
N THR A 196 0.73 14.77 14.59
CA THR A 196 1.64 15.92 14.63
C THR A 196 2.36 16.01 13.27
N LEU A 197 2.10 17.09 12.55
CA LEU A 197 2.75 17.44 11.29
C LEU A 197 3.55 18.74 11.49
N ILE A 198 4.83 18.72 11.14
CA ILE A 198 5.68 19.91 11.15
C ILE A 198 5.78 20.44 9.73
N THR A 199 5.31 21.68 9.55
CA THR A 199 5.30 22.39 8.27
C THR A 199 6.23 23.61 8.31
N PRO A 200 6.59 24.21 7.17
CA PRO A 200 7.32 25.47 7.14
C PRO A 200 6.65 26.66 7.85
N SER A 201 5.33 26.59 8.03
CA SER A 201 4.56 27.63 8.72
C SER A 201 4.27 27.33 10.19
N GLY A 202 4.61 26.13 10.68
CA GLY A 202 4.42 25.74 12.08
C GLY A 202 3.96 24.30 12.25
N THR A 203 3.58 23.95 13.47
CA THR A 203 3.12 22.62 13.83
C THR A 203 1.59 22.51 13.75
N ILE A 204 1.10 21.52 13.03
CA ILE A 204 -0.32 21.18 12.98
C ILE A 204 -0.56 19.94 13.84
N ASN A 205 -1.33 20.07 14.92
CA ASN A 205 -1.76 18.96 15.76
C ASN A 205 -3.05 19.32 16.52
N GLN A 206 -3.60 18.32 17.20
CA GLN A 206 -4.58 18.56 18.27
C GLN A 206 -3.84 18.51 19.61
N ILE A 207 -4.07 19.51 20.46
CA ILE A 207 -3.41 19.60 21.77
C ILE A 207 -3.80 18.43 22.68
N LYS A 208 -5.05 17.94 22.54
CA LYS A 208 -5.56 16.79 23.29
C LYS A 208 -6.18 15.78 22.32
N PRO A 209 -5.80 14.50 22.39
CA PRO A 209 -6.46 13.44 21.63
C PRO A 209 -7.85 13.19 22.25
N LEU A 210 -8.90 13.71 21.63
CA LEU A 210 -10.28 13.54 22.07
C LEU A 210 -10.95 12.47 21.19
N THR A 211 -11.85 11.69 21.79
CA THR A 211 -12.65 10.68 21.09
C THR A 211 -13.42 11.28 19.92
N ARG A 212 -13.98 12.47 20.13
CA ARG A 212 -14.71 13.25 19.11
C ARG A 212 -14.72 14.73 19.48
N SER A 213 -14.54 15.58 18.47
CA SER A 213 -14.69 17.03 18.60
C SER A 213 -15.50 17.58 17.43
N SER A 214 -16.31 18.61 17.70
CA SER A 214 -17.01 19.39 16.68
C SER A 214 -16.32 20.72 16.35
N ILE A 215 -15.07 20.89 16.77
CA ILE A 215 -14.27 22.09 16.46
C ILE A 215 -13.99 22.12 14.96
N GLY A 216 -14.50 23.14 14.28
CA GLY A 216 -14.18 23.59 12.93
C GLY A 216 -13.94 22.53 11.87
N VAL A 217 -13.24 22.92 10.82
CA VAL A 217 -12.72 21.97 9.82
C VAL A 217 -11.65 21.10 10.46
N LYS A 218 -11.76 19.79 10.31
CA LYS A 218 -10.76 18.86 10.85
C LYS A 218 -9.45 18.98 10.05
N THR A 219 -8.49 19.69 10.60
CA THR A 219 -7.17 19.89 9.97
C THR A 219 -6.41 18.59 9.72
N GLN A 220 -6.65 17.54 10.51
CA GLN A 220 -6.05 16.22 10.30
C GLN A 220 -6.46 15.59 8.96
N ASN A 221 -7.66 15.88 8.44
CA ASN A 221 -8.09 15.35 7.15
C ASN A 221 -7.25 15.87 5.97
N MET A 222 -6.50 16.97 6.16
CA MET A 222 -5.54 17.46 5.17
C MET A 222 -4.25 16.63 5.13
N ILE A 223 -3.96 15.88 6.20
CA ILE A 223 -2.71 15.15 6.36
C ILE A 223 -2.83 13.74 5.75
N PHE A 224 -4.01 13.13 5.86
CA PHE A 224 -4.27 11.85 5.20
C PHE A 224 -4.20 12.01 3.68
N GLY A 225 -3.35 11.20 3.06
CA GLY A 225 -3.11 11.27 1.61
C GLY A 225 -2.29 12.48 1.16
N SER A 226 -1.59 13.17 2.08
CA SER A 226 -0.73 14.33 1.77
C SER A 226 0.52 13.99 0.97
N GLU A 227 0.96 12.73 0.99
CA GLU A 227 2.10 12.19 0.23
C GLU A 227 3.37 13.05 0.31
N GLY A 228 3.65 13.61 1.51
CA GLY A 228 4.85 14.40 1.79
C GLY A 228 4.80 15.86 1.31
N ASN A 229 3.69 16.35 0.75
CA ASN A 229 3.63 17.69 0.17
C ASN A 229 3.55 18.84 1.18
N PHE A 230 3.19 18.58 2.44
CA PHE A 230 2.97 19.65 3.42
C PHE A 230 4.08 19.77 4.47
N GLY A 231 4.79 18.68 4.76
CA GLY A 231 5.74 18.65 5.89
C GLY A 231 6.10 17.23 6.31
N ILE A 232 6.61 17.12 7.53
CA ILE A 232 7.08 15.87 8.14
C ILE A 232 6.09 15.43 9.21
N ILE A 233 5.51 14.23 9.06
CA ILE A 233 4.67 13.61 10.08
C ILE A 233 5.58 12.96 11.11
N THR A 234 5.60 13.52 12.33
CA THR A 234 6.52 13.09 13.37
C THR A 234 5.90 12.14 14.38
N LYS A 235 4.63 12.34 14.71
CA LYS A 235 3.95 11.62 15.78
C LYS A 235 2.48 11.39 15.46
N ALA A 236 1.92 10.28 15.93
CA ALA A 236 0.48 10.04 15.90
C ALA A 236 0.00 9.38 17.19
N THR A 237 -1.22 9.70 17.60
CA THR A 237 -1.97 8.93 18.61
C THR A 237 -2.93 8.01 17.89
N ILE A 238 -2.81 6.72 18.12
CA ILE A 238 -3.58 5.67 17.45
C ILE A 238 -4.43 4.88 18.45
N LYS A 239 -5.58 4.40 17.98
CA LYS A 239 -6.38 3.40 18.71
C LYS A 239 -5.62 2.08 18.76
N ILE A 240 -5.64 1.46 19.92
CA ILE A 240 -5.16 0.09 20.11
C ILE A 240 -6.30 -0.78 20.66
N HIS A 241 -6.18 -2.07 20.48
CA HIS A 241 -7.14 -3.06 20.91
C HIS A 241 -6.43 -4.10 21.77
N LYS A 242 -7.14 -4.75 22.68
CA LYS A 242 -6.59 -5.92 23.36
C LYS A 242 -6.28 -7.00 22.33
N LYS A 243 -5.15 -7.69 22.52
CA LYS A 243 -4.75 -8.80 21.66
C LYS A 243 -5.86 -9.87 21.63
N PRO A 244 -6.28 -10.32 20.43
CA PRO A 244 -7.34 -11.33 20.31
C PRO A 244 -6.97 -12.63 21.04
N GLU A 245 -7.91 -13.19 21.80
CA GLU A 245 -7.76 -14.49 22.50
C GLU A 245 -7.69 -15.65 21.49
N ALA A 246 -8.46 -15.55 20.41
CA ALA A 246 -8.56 -16.58 19.38
C ALA A 246 -8.45 -15.99 17.99
N SER A 247 -7.84 -16.75 17.09
CA SER A 247 -7.76 -16.43 15.66
C SER A 247 -7.90 -17.70 14.84
N THR A 248 -8.71 -17.65 13.78
CA THR A 248 -8.86 -18.75 12.84
C THR A 248 -9.10 -18.25 11.43
N PHE A 249 -8.97 -19.15 10.47
CA PHE A 249 -9.25 -18.89 9.07
C PHE A 249 -10.42 -19.74 8.59
N GLU A 250 -11.03 -19.34 7.48
CA GLU A 250 -11.91 -20.17 6.69
C GLU A 250 -11.67 -19.88 5.20
N SER A 251 -11.79 -20.91 4.38
CA SER A 251 -11.71 -20.82 2.93
C SER A 251 -12.98 -21.41 2.33
N ILE A 252 -13.62 -20.68 1.43
CA ILE A 252 -14.89 -21.04 0.82
C ILE A 252 -14.76 -20.96 -0.68
N LEU A 253 -15.06 -22.06 -1.40
CA LEU A 253 -15.09 -22.10 -2.85
C LEU A 253 -16.49 -21.79 -3.36
N PHE A 254 -16.56 -21.00 -4.43
CA PHE A 254 -17.77 -20.70 -5.20
C PHE A 254 -17.61 -21.12 -6.64
N HIS A 255 -18.73 -21.39 -7.33
CA HIS A 255 -18.74 -21.87 -8.69
C HIS A 255 -18.25 -20.84 -9.70
N THR A 256 -18.62 -19.56 -9.47
CA THR A 256 -18.32 -18.47 -10.39
C THR A 256 -17.83 -17.21 -9.65
N TRP A 257 -17.27 -16.26 -10.40
CA TRP A 257 -16.89 -14.96 -9.88
C TRP A 257 -18.10 -14.19 -9.36
N GLU A 258 -19.22 -14.24 -10.08
CA GLU A 258 -20.49 -13.60 -9.71
C GLU A 258 -21.03 -14.12 -8.37
N ASP A 259 -21.00 -15.45 -8.14
CA ASP A 259 -21.38 -16.05 -6.87
C ASP A 259 -20.49 -15.54 -5.72
N GLY A 260 -19.18 -15.52 -5.96
CA GLY A 260 -18.21 -15.00 -5.01
C GLY A 260 -18.44 -13.53 -4.68
N VAL A 261 -18.62 -12.67 -5.67
CA VAL A 261 -18.91 -11.23 -5.51
C VAL A 261 -20.23 -11.02 -4.78
N GLY A 262 -21.29 -11.75 -5.17
CA GLY A 262 -22.58 -11.69 -4.49
C GLY A 262 -22.50 -12.07 -3.02
N PHE A 263 -21.74 -13.12 -2.70
CA PHE A 263 -21.49 -13.52 -1.31
C PHE A 263 -20.71 -12.47 -0.53
N MET A 264 -19.64 -11.89 -1.12
CA MET A 264 -18.84 -10.85 -0.46
C MET A 264 -19.68 -9.59 -0.18
N ASN A 265 -20.57 -9.20 -1.09
CA ASN A 265 -21.54 -8.13 -0.89
C ASN A 265 -22.48 -8.44 0.30
N LYS A 266 -22.99 -9.68 0.38
CA LYS A 266 -23.85 -10.14 1.49
C LYS A 266 -23.11 -10.11 2.84
N VAL A 267 -21.84 -10.52 2.87
CA VAL A 267 -20.98 -10.41 4.08
C VAL A 267 -20.77 -8.96 4.47
N ALA A 268 -20.43 -8.08 3.52
CA ALA A 268 -20.16 -6.67 3.78
C ALA A 268 -21.36 -5.91 4.36
N ARG A 269 -22.58 -6.37 4.08
CA ARG A 269 -23.86 -5.80 4.58
C ARG A 269 -24.44 -6.56 5.78
N SER A 270 -23.76 -7.60 6.24
CA SER A 270 -24.14 -8.34 7.44
C SER A 270 -23.53 -7.72 8.70
N ASN A 271 -23.97 -8.20 9.85
CA ASN A 271 -23.38 -7.83 11.14
C ASN A 271 -22.12 -8.67 11.48
N LEU A 272 -21.59 -9.42 10.51
CA LEU A 272 -20.35 -10.17 10.69
C LEU A 272 -19.15 -9.25 10.41
N ILE A 273 -18.19 -9.28 11.32
CA ILE A 273 -16.99 -8.46 11.24
C ILE A 273 -15.73 -9.36 11.30
N PRO A 274 -15.50 -10.22 10.28
CA PRO A 274 -14.23 -10.93 10.19
C PRO A 274 -13.09 -9.90 10.05
N ALA A 275 -11.93 -10.20 10.62
CA ALA A 275 -10.80 -9.27 10.57
C ALA A 275 -10.38 -9.02 9.11
N SER A 276 -10.36 -10.08 8.28
CA SER A 276 -10.08 -9.97 6.85
C SER A 276 -11.10 -10.76 6.04
N SER A 277 -11.52 -10.19 4.90
CA SER A 277 -12.45 -10.79 3.94
C SER A 277 -11.90 -10.56 2.54
N ARG A 278 -11.60 -11.63 1.82
CA ARG A 278 -10.97 -11.57 0.49
C ARG A 278 -11.64 -12.54 -0.45
N LEU A 279 -11.69 -12.20 -1.73
CA LEU A 279 -12.12 -13.09 -2.81
C LEU A 279 -11.03 -13.09 -3.89
N MET A 280 -10.62 -14.25 -4.34
CA MET A 280 -9.69 -14.43 -5.45
C MET A 280 -10.43 -15.04 -6.64
N ASP A 281 -10.21 -14.49 -7.84
CA ASP A 281 -10.72 -15.05 -9.08
C ASP A 281 -9.99 -16.35 -9.45
N ASN A 282 -10.45 -17.00 -10.52
CA ASN A 282 -9.88 -18.26 -10.99
C ASN A 282 -8.40 -18.13 -11.39
N SER A 283 -8.00 -17.04 -12.02
CA SER A 283 -6.61 -16.81 -12.43
C SER A 283 -5.68 -16.75 -11.21
N MET A 284 -6.08 -16.02 -10.17
CA MET A 284 -5.33 -15.94 -8.91
C MET A 284 -5.30 -17.30 -8.18
N VAL A 285 -6.39 -18.05 -8.20
CA VAL A 285 -6.43 -19.39 -7.60
C VAL A 285 -5.47 -20.36 -8.31
N ARG A 286 -5.42 -20.31 -9.63
CA ARG A 286 -4.49 -21.12 -10.44
C ARG A 286 -3.04 -20.71 -10.20
N PHE A 287 -2.75 -19.42 -10.21
CA PHE A 287 -1.43 -18.87 -9.91
C PHE A 287 -0.97 -19.30 -8.51
N ALA A 288 -1.82 -19.12 -7.49
CA ALA A 288 -1.56 -19.57 -6.13
C ALA A 288 -1.30 -21.09 -6.03
N SER A 289 -1.99 -21.87 -6.85
CA SER A 289 -1.82 -23.32 -6.88
C SER A 289 -0.51 -23.74 -7.54
N ALA A 290 -0.05 -23.00 -8.55
CA ALA A 290 1.24 -23.24 -9.22
C ALA A 290 2.46 -22.93 -8.34
N LEU A 291 2.31 -22.05 -7.34
CA LEU A 291 3.37 -21.71 -6.37
C LEU A 291 3.45 -22.67 -5.17
N LYS A 292 2.52 -23.63 -5.05
CA LYS A 292 2.56 -24.61 -3.96
C LYS A 292 3.57 -25.71 -4.26
N GLU A 293 4.30 -26.12 -3.23
CA GLU A 293 5.15 -27.30 -3.30
C GLU A 293 4.34 -28.56 -3.65
N GLU A 294 4.89 -29.41 -4.50
CA GLU A 294 4.27 -30.70 -4.81
C GLU A 294 4.27 -31.59 -3.56
N LYS A 295 3.07 -31.99 -3.15
CA LYS A 295 2.92 -32.95 -2.06
C LYS A 295 3.23 -34.37 -2.56
N THR A 296 3.79 -35.19 -1.71
CA THR A 296 4.13 -36.59 -2.00
C THR A 296 3.34 -37.55 -1.12
N GLY A 297 3.29 -38.83 -1.51
CA GLY A 297 2.73 -39.90 -0.71
C GLY A 297 1.25 -39.74 -0.35
N PHE A 298 0.92 -40.03 0.91
CA PHE A 298 -0.46 -40.02 1.42
C PHE A 298 -1.16 -38.65 1.25
N ASN A 299 -0.44 -37.56 1.37
CA ASN A 299 -0.99 -36.21 1.21
C ASN A 299 -1.42 -35.94 -0.25
N LYS A 300 -0.67 -36.44 -1.23
CA LYS A 300 -1.05 -36.37 -2.66
C LYS A 300 -2.32 -37.17 -2.94
N PHE A 301 -2.44 -38.36 -2.34
CA PHE A 301 -3.63 -39.21 -2.45
C PHE A 301 -4.88 -38.52 -1.84
N MET A 302 -4.75 -37.96 -0.65
CA MET A 302 -5.85 -37.23 -0.01
C MET A 302 -6.28 -35.97 -0.80
N ASP A 303 -5.33 -35.24 -1.39
CA ASP A 303 -5.67 -34.10 -2.27
C ASP A 303 -6.36 -34.56 -3.56
N SER A 304 -6.00 -35.72 -4.11
CA SER A 304 -6.70 -36.29 -5.27
C SER A 304 -8.15 -36.65 -4.94
N ILE A 305 -8.43 -37.22 -3.78
CA ILE A 305 -9.81 -37.51 -3.32
C ILE A 305 -10.60 -36.18 -3.15
N LYS A 306 -10.00 -35.18 -2.51
CA LYS A 306 -10.65 -33.86 -2.35
C LYS A 306 -10.98 -33.24 -3.71
N ASN A 307 -10.03 -33.24 -4.64
CA ASN A 307 -10.23 -32.74 -5.99
C ASN A 307 -11.33 -33.51 -6.73
N PHE A 308 -11.38 -34.82 -6.62
CA PHE A 308 -12.46 -35.61 -7.18
C PHE A 308 -13.83 -35.22 -6.63
N ILE A 309 -13.95 -35.09 -5.30
CA ILE A 309 -15.20 -34.65 -4.65
C ILE A 309 -15.61 -33.25 -5.15
N VAL A 310 -14.69 -32.29 -5.16
CA VAL A 310 -14.99 -30.91 -5.55
C VAL A 310 -15.38 -30.84 -7.03
N PHE A 311 -14.58 -31.39 -7.92
CA PHE A 311 -14.77 -31.20 -9.36
C PHE A 311 -15.75 -32.20 -10.00
N LYS A 312 -15.79 -33.44 -9.52
CA LYS A 312 -16.66 -34.48 -10.12
C LYS A 312 -18.00 -34.65 -9.40
N VAL A 313 -17.99 -34.61 -8.06
CA VAL A 313 -19.21 -34.85 -7.27
C VAL A 313 -19.99 -33.56 -7.07
N LYS A 314 -19.30 -32.44 -6.73
CA LYS A 314 -19.91 -31.13 -6.49
C LYS A 314 -20.07 -30.30 -7.78
N GLY A 315 -19.53 -30.72 -8.89
CA GLY A 315 -19.72 -30.09 -10.20
C GLY A 315 -18.99 -28.74 -10.38
N PHE A 316 -17.93 -28.50 -9.63
CA PHE A 316 -17.13 -27.28 -9.81
C PHE A 316 -16.33 -27.35 -11.10
N ASP A 317 -16.33 -26.25 -11.85
CA ASP A 317 -15.44 -26.10 -13.02
C ASP A 317 -14.09 -25.55 -12.55
N PRO A 318 -12.96 -26.27 -12.71
CA PRO A 318 -11.64 -25.79 -12.31
C PRO A 318 -11.17 -24.53 -13.06
N LYS A 319 -11.85 -24.16 -14.16
CA LYS A 319 -11.57 -22.95 -14.95
C LYS A 319 -12.40 -21.73 -14.53
N LYS A 320 -13.41 -21.93 -13.65
CA LYS A 320 -14.33 -20.85 -13.24
C LYS A 320 -14.38 -20.64 -11.74
N CYS A 321 -14.09 -21.68 -10.94
CA CYS A 321 -14.22 -21.61 -9.49
C CYS A 321 -13.31 -20.55 -8.87
N VAL A 322 -13.83 -19.89 -7.84
CA VAL A 322 -13.18 -18.81 -7.11
C VAL A 322 -13.13 -19.10 -5.62
N VAL A 323 -12.25 -18.43 -4.87
CA VAL A 323 -12.02 -18.71 -3.45
C VAL A 323 -12.14 -17.45 -2.62
N ALA A 324 -13.06 -17.47 -1.64
CA ALA A 324 -13.08 -16.49 -0.58
C ALA A 324 -12.26 -16.97 0.63
N ILE A 325 -11.49 -16.06 1.22
CA ILE A 325 -10.64 -16.31 2.38
C ILE A 325 -11.03 -15.32 3.48
N PHE A 326 -11.28 -15.86 4.67
CA PHE A 326 -11.63 -15.09 5.84
C PHE A 326 -10.62 -15.35 6.96
N LYS A 327 -10.24 -14.27 7.67
CA LYS A 327 -9.56 -14.33 8.95
C LYS A 327 -10.54 -13.81 10.01
N MET A 328 -10.80 -14.61 11.01
CA MET A 328 -11.65 -14.25 12.14
C MET A 328 -10.79 -14.21 13.39
N GLU A 329 -10.89 -13.13 14.17
CA GLU A 329 -10.17 -12.99 15.45
C GLU A 329 -11.02 -12.19 16.45
N GLY A 330 -10.82 -12.49 17.73
CA GLY A 330 -11.56 -11.91 18.84
C GLY A 330 -11.57 -12.82 20.06
N SER A 331 -12.64 -12.80 20.85
CA SER A 331 -12.87 -13.83 21.88
C SER A 331 -13.15 -15.19 21.21
N ALA A 332 -12.99 -16.27 21.95
CA ALA A 332 -13.29 -17.62 21.45
C ALA A 332 -14.75 -17.74 20.98
N GLN A 333 -15.67 -17.11 21.69
CA GLN A 333 -17.11 -17.09 21.34
C GLN A 333 -17.40 -16.32 20.06
N GLU A 334 -16.78 -15.13 19.88
CA GLU A 334 -16.91 -14.34 18.64
C GLU A 334 -16.44 -15.10 17.41
N VAL A 335 -15.30 -15.79 17.51
CA VAL A 335 -14.73 -16.58 16.41
C VAL A 335 -15.67 -17.72 16.01
N VAL A 336 -16.23 -18.45 16.99
CA VAL A 336 -17.22 -19.51 16.74
C VAL A 336 -18.48 -18.95 16.11
N TYR A 337 -18.99 -17.83 16.61
CA TYR A 337 -20.18 -17.15 16.07
C TYR A 337 -19.97 -16.71 14.62
N GLN A 338 -18.86 -16.03 14.32
CA GLN A 338 -18.53 -15.58 12.98
C GLN A 338 -18.43 -16.75 12.00
N LYS A 339 -17.71 -17.81 12.38
CA LYS A 339 -17.55 -19.00 11.53
C LYS A 339 -18.87 -19.68 11.21
N LYS A 340 -19.75 -19.84 12.20
CA LYS A 340 -21.08 -20.42 12.04
C LYS A 340 -21.94 -19.57 11.07
N ASN A 341 -21.95 -18.26 11.26
CA ASN A 341 -22.81 -17.37 10.48
C ASN A 341 -22.29 -17.15 9.06
N LEU A 342 -20.96 -17.13 8.83
CA LEU A 342 -20.39 -17.15 7.48
C LEU A 342 -20.89 -18.37 6.70
N LYS A 343 -20.89 -19.54 7.33
CA LYS A 343 -21.40 -20.77 6.71
C LYS A 343 -22.89 -20.70 6.38
N LEU A 344 -23.68 -20.07 7.24
CA LEU A 344 -25.11 -19.87 7.01
C LEU A 344 -25.36 -18.91 5.85
N LEU A 345 -24.64 -17.78 5.79
CA LEU A 345 -24.76 -16.80 4.69
C LEU A 345 -24.35 -17.38 3.32
N ALA A 346 -23.41 -18.34 3.30
CA ALA A 346 -22.93 -18.91 2.08
C ALA A 346 -23.85 -19.98 1.48
N LYS A 347 -24.84 -20.52 2.22
CA LYS A 347 -25.65 -21.67 1.78
C LYS A 347 -26.34 -21.49 0.43
N ASP A 348 -26.81 -20.30 0.13
CA ASP A 348 -27.56 -20.01 -1.10
C ASP A 348 -26.69 -20.14 -2.37
N TYR A 349 -25.37 -20.16 -2.21
CA TYR A 349 -24.38 -20.25 -3.29
C TYR A 349 -23.83 -21.67 -3.50
N ASN A 350 -24.40 -22.69 -2.83
CA ASN A 350 -23.92 -24.08 -2.90
C ASN A 350 -22.39 -24.25 -2.79
N PRO A 351 -21.75 -23.69 -1.73
CA PRO A 351 -20.29 -23.60 -1.63
C PRO A 351 -19.64 -24.92 -1.20
N VAL A 352 -18.30 -24.97 -1.34
CA VAL A 352 -17.46 -25.94 -0.64
C VAL A 352 -16.58 -25.24 0.37
N PHE A 353 -16.61 -25.72 1.63
CA PHE A 353 -15.76 -25.22 2.71
C PHE A 353 -14.43 -25.99 2.73
N ALA A 354 -13.33 -25.31 2.44
CA ALA A 354 -12.00 -25.92 2.37
C ALA A 354 -11.22 -25.82 3.69
N GLY A 355 -11.76 -25.10 4.67
CA GLY A 355 -11.29 -25.05 6.05
C GLY A 355 -10.10 -24.14 6.31
N ALA A 356 -9.66 -24.13 7.59
CA ALA A 356 -8.70 -23.17 8.13
C ALA A 356 -7.30 -23.26 7.50
N GLY A 357 -6.82 -24.46 7.21
CA GLY A 357 -5.48 -24.69 6.68
C GLY A 357 -5.29 -24.04 5.29
N GLN A 358 -6.27 -24.21 4.40
CA GLN A 358 -6.24 -23.57 3.08
C GLN A 358 -6.39 -22.05 3.20
N GLY A 359 -7.26 -21.58 4.11
CA GLY A 359 -7.43 -20.16 4.40
C GLY A 359 -6.12 -19.50 4.88
N LYS A 360 -5.39 -20.12 5.80
CA LYS A 360 -4.09 -19.62 6.28
C LYS A 360 -3.04 -19.57 5.17
N SER A 361 -2.94 -20.63 4.36
CA SER A 361 -2.01 -20.66 3.22
C SER A 361 -2.29 -19.56 2.22
N GLY A 362 -3.56 -19.35 1.85
CA GLY A 362 -3.94 -18.29 0.92
C GLY A 362 -3.74 -16.88 1.47
N TYR A 363 -3.92 -16.69 2.79
CA TYR A 363 -3.63 -15.42 3.45
C TYR A 363 -2.13 -15.08 3.41
N ASN A 364 -1.27 -16.04 3.76
CA ASN A 364 0.18 -15.86 3.77
C ASN A 364 0.77 -15.67 2.37
N LEU A 365 0.21 -16.33 1.36
CA LEU A 365 0.64 -16.17 -0.03
C LEU A 365 0.51 -14.73 -0.51
N THR A 366 -0.48 -13.99 -0.04
CA THR A 366 -0.66 -12.59 -0.42
C THR A 366 0.51 -11.72 0.03
N LEU A 367 1.04 -11.98 1.23
CA LEU A 367 2.25 -11.30 1.73
C LEU A 367 3.47 -11.65 0.85
N ALA A 368 3.62 -12.92 0.47
CA ALA A 368 4.74 -13.39 -0.33
C ALA A 368 4.75 -12.79 -1.77
N ILE A 369 3.59 -12.61 -2.38
CA ILE A 369 3.48 -12.08 -3.76
C ILE A 369 4.08 -10.67 -3.87
N ALA A 370 4.02 -9.85 -2.82
CA ALA A 370 4.59 -8.50 -2.82
C ALA A 370 6.11 -8.49 -3.04
N TYR A 371 6.80 -9.60 -2.75
CA TYR A 371 8.27 -9.69 -2.76
C TYR A 371 8.87 -10.51 -3.91
N ILE A 372 8.06 -11.10 -4.79
CA ILE A 372 8.57 -11.93 -5.89
C ILE A 372 8.86 -11.14 -7.19
N ARG A 373 8.68 -9.82 -7.20
CA ARG A 373 8.87 -9.00 -8.41
C ARG A 373 10.27 -9.11 -8.97
N ASP A 374 11.30 -8.97 -8.13
CA ASP A 374 12.69 -9.02 -8.55
C ASP A 374 13.03 -10.37 -9.17
N PHE A 375 12.54 -11.45 -8.57
CA PHE A 375 12.68 -12.80 -9.13
C PHE A 375 12.04 -12.93 -10.50
N PHE A 376 10.86 -12.36 -10.70
CA PHE A 376 10.20 -12.39 -12.01
C PHE A 376 10.92 -11.53 -13.05
N MET A 377 11.49 -10.40 -12.65
CA MET A 377 12.29 -9.56 -13.57
C MET A 377 13.52 -10.30 -14.08
N ASP A 378 14.18 -11.11 -13.26
CA ASP A 378 15.29 -11.99 -13.69
C ASP A 378 14.85 -13.06 -14.72
N GLN A 379 13.56 -13.37 -14.77
CA GLN A 379 12.95 -14.25 -15.77
C GLN A 379 12.35 -13.49 -16.95
N ASN A 380 12.67 -12.21 -17.14
CA ASN A 380 12.10 -11.31 -18.14
C ASN A 380 10.58 -11.15 -18.00
N ILE A 381 10.05 -11.14 -16.79
CA ILE A 381 8.65 -10.88 -16.49
C ILE A 381 8.55 -9.59 -15.68
N ILE A 382 7.82 -8.61 -16.20
CA ILE A 382 7.46 -7.39 -15.48
C ILE A 382 6.02 -7.52 -14.99
N GLY A 383 5.75 -7.05 -13.79
CA GLY A 383 4.41 -7.14 -13.22
C GLY A 383 4.14 -6.04 -12.20
N GLU A 384 2.89 -5.65 -12.09
CA GLU A 384 2.40 -4.63 -11.18
C GLU A 384 1.00 -4.96 -10.67
N THR A 385 0.56 -4.18 -9.72
CA THR A 385 -0.78 -4.28 -9.15
C THR A 385 -1.53 -2.97 -9.31
N LEU A 386 -2.76 -3.06 -9.81
CA LEU A 386 -3.69 -1.95 -9.94
C LEU A 386 -4.82 -2.14 -8.93
N GLU A 387 -4.98 -1.21 -8.01
CA GLU A 387 -6.08 -1.28 -7.05
C GLU A 387 -7.03 -0.09 -7.21
N SER A 388 -8.30 -0.32 -6.92
CA SER A 388 -9.37 0.67 -7.10
C SER A 388 -10.52 0.39 -6.13
N ALA A 389 -11.16 1.42 -5.61
CA ALA A 389 -12.46 1.29 -4.98
C ALA A 389 -13.52 1.23 -6.08
N VAL A 390 -14.38 0.20 -6.03
CA VAL A 390 -15.42 -0.05 -7.04
C VAL A 390 -16.75 -0.27 -6.34
N PRO A 391 -17.84 0.43 -6.73
CA PRO A 391 -19.18 0.14 -6.26
C PRO A 391 -19.59 -1.31 -6.59
N TRP A 392 -20.41 -1.92 -5.74
CA TRP A 392 -20.85 -3.32 -5.97
C TRP A 392 -21.51 -3.54 -7.32
N SER A 393 -22.22 -2.53 -7.87
CA SER A 393 -22.86 -2.58 -9.18
C SER A 393 -21.86 -2.73 -10.33
N ASP A 394 -20.63 -2.29 -10.15
CA ASP A 394 -19.65 -2.16 -11.23
C ASP A 394 -18.51 -3.17 -11.13
N VAL A 395 -18.42 -3.97 -10.04
CA VAL A 395 -17.32 -4.94 -9.83
C VAL A 395 -17.15 -5.91 -10.99
N ILE A 396 -18.23 -6.50 -11.48
CA ILE A 396 -18.18 -7.45 -12.62
C ILE A 396 -17.79 -6.71 -13.90
N LYS A 397 -18.45 -5.58 -14.18
CA LYS A 397 -18.21 -4.75 -15.36
C LYS A 397 -16.75 -4.29 -15.44
N VAL A 398 -16.17 -3.81 -14.34
CA VAL A 398 -14.77 -3.37 -14.29
C VAL A 398 -13.82 -4.56 -14.56
N SER A 399 -14.09 -5.72 -13.95
CA SER A 399 -13.25 -6.92 -14.14
C SER A 399 -13.23 -7.36 -15.62
N GLU A 400 -14.38 -7.39 -16.28
CA GLU A 400 -14.51 -7.75 -17.69
C GLU A 400 -13.86 -6.72 -18.61
N ALA A 401 -14.10 -5.42 -18.38
CA ALA A 401 -13.55 -4.34 -19.19
C ALA A 401 -12.02 -4.30 -19.13
N VAL A 402 -11.43 -4.45 -17.94
CA VAL A 402 -9.98 -4.48 -17.76
C VAL A 402 -9.35 -5.71 -18.42
N THR A 403 -9.97 -6.87 -18.28
CA THR A 403 -9.50 -8.11 -18.94
C THR A 403 -9.46 -7.94 -20.45
N LYS A 404 -10.56 -7.46 -21.03
CA LYS A 404 -10.67 -7.22 -22.48
C LYS A 404 -9.63 -6.20 -22.95
N ARG A 405 -9.49 -5.08 -22.26
CA ARG A 405 -8.53 -4.04 -22.64
C ARG A 405 -7.08 -4.52 -22.56
N LEU A 406 -6.74 -5.33 -21.56
CA LEU A 406 -5.41 -5.94 -21.47
C LEU A 406 -5.13 -6.89 -22.65
N GLU A 407 -6.12 -7.69 -23.09
CA GLU A 407 -5.97 -8.54 -24.27
C GLU A 407 -5.72 -7.73 -25.55
N GLU A 408 -6.39 -6.58 -25.69
CA GLU A 408 -6.18 -5.65 -26.81
C GLU A 408 -4.77 -5.05 -26.75
N LEU A 409 -4.37 -4.48 -25.60
CA LEU A 409 -3.06 -3.87 -25.41
C LEU A 409 -1.90 -4.85 -25.61
N HIS A 410 -2.06 -6.10 -25.17
CA HIS A 410 -1.06 -7.14 -25.39
C HIS A 410 -0.80 -7.39 -26.89
N LYS A 411 -1.86 -7.33 -27.70
CA LYS A 411 -1.77 -7.46 -29.17
C LYS A 411 -1.23 -6.19 -29.82
N GLU A 412 -1.72 -5.00 -29.41
CA GLU A 412 -1.29 -3.70 -29.94
C GLU A 412 0.22 -3.48 -29.79
N HIS A 413 0.78 -3.87 -28.65
CA HIS A 413 2.21 -3.76 -28.36
C HIS A 413 3.03 -4.97 -28.84
N ASN A 414 2.42 -5.96 -29.50
CA ASN A 414 3.07 -7.20 -29.98
C ASN A 414 3.90 -7.89 -28.87
N LEU A 415 3.35 -7.99 -27.67
CA LEU A 415 4.07 -8.55 -26.53
C LEU A 415 4.30 -10.05 -26.67
N PRO A 416 5.46 -10.56 -26.25
CA PRO A 416 5.78 -11.99 -26.38
C PRO A 416 5.03 -12.85 -25.36
N GLY A 417 4.67 -14.06 -25.77
CA GLY A 417 4.07 -15.07 -24.91
C GLY A 417 2.63 -14.76 -24.50
N THR A 418 2.31 -15.04 -23.24
CA THR A 418 1.01 -14.78 -22.63
C THR A 418 1.17 -13.83 -21.46
N PHE A 419 0.07 -13.24 -21.02
CA PHE A 419 0.04 -12.43 -19.79
C PHE A 419 -0.68 -13.18 -18.67
N LEU A 420 -0.36 -12.81 -17.42
CA LEU A 420 -1.15 -13.10 -16.24
C LEU A 420 -2.04 -11.90 -15.97
N PHE A 421 -3.33 -12.12 -15.84
CA PHE A 421 -4.27 -11.18 -15.23
C PHE A 421 -5.09 -11.92 -14.21
N GLY A 422 -5.18 -11.37 -13.02
CA GLY A 422 -6.00 -11.91 -11.95
C GLY A 422 -6.55 -10.81 -11.06
N SER A 423 -7.84 -10.94 -10.73
CA SER A 423 -8.55 -9.99 -9.85
C SER A 423 -8.81 -10.60 -8.48
N ARG A 424 -8.70 -9.77 -7.47
CA ARG A 424 -9.15 -10.10 -6.12
C ARG A 424 -9.92 -8.95 -5.50
N LEU A 425 -10.95 -9.25 -4.71
CA LEU A 425 -11.50 -8.29 -3.77
C LEU A 425 -10.68 -8.38 -2.49
N SER A 426 -9.93 -7.34 -2.18
CA SER A 426 -9.00 -7.34 -1.05
C SER A 426 -9.59 -6.75 0.24
N LYS A 427 -10.57 -5.87 0.11
CA LYS A 427 -11.35 -5.26 1.20
C LYS A 427 -12.78 -5.07 0.74
N VAL A 428 -13.71 -5.15 1.69
CA VAL A 428 -15.15 -4.98 1.42
C VAL A 428 -15.73 -3.85 2.27
N TYR A 429 -16.69 -3.13 1.68
CA TYR A 429 -17.41 -2.01 2.28
C TYR A 429 -18.91 -2.19 2.05
N HIS A 430 -19.72 -1.48 2.79
CA HIS A 430 -21.17 -1.51 2.59
C HIS A 430 -21.57 -1.16 1.15
N SER A 431 -20.93 -0.18 0.53
CA SER A 431 -21.25 0.35 -0.81
C SER A 431 -20.42 -0.23 -1.95
N GLY A 432 -19.35 -0.96 -1.69
CA GLY A 432 -18.43 -1.45 -2.72
C GLY A 432 -17.29 -2.28 -2.16
N ALA A 433 -16.28 -2.52 -2.99
CA ALA A 433 -15.10 -3.28 -2.63
C ALA A 433 -13.82 -2.64 -3.18
N CYS A 434 -12.68 -2.98 -2.59
CA CYS A 434 -11.38 -2.74 -3.22
C CYS A 434 -11.08 -3.90 -4.17
N MET A 435 -11.11 -3.64 -5.47
CA MET A 435 -10.57 -4.53 -6.49
C MET A 435 -9.05 -4.35 -6.54
N TYR A 436 -8.35 -5.45 -6.61
CA TYR A 436 -6.90 -5.50 -6.64
C TYR A 436 -6.48 -6.42 -7.80
N ASN A 437 -6.10 -5.81 -8.90
CA ASN A 437 -5.76 -6.51 -10.14
C ASN A 437 -4.24 -6.72 -10.19
N THR A 438 -3.82 -7.95 -10.43
CA THR A 438 -2.42 -8.32 -10.63
C THR A 438 -2.18 -8.58 -12.11
N ILE A 439 -1.19 -7.90 -12.66
CA ILE A 439 -0.80 -8.01 -14.07
C ILE A 439 0.65 -8.45 -14.12
N ALA A 440 0.98 -9.39 -14.98
CA ALA A 440 2.35 -9.73 -15.31
C ALA A 440 2.47 -10.19 -16.75
N MET A 441 3.55 -9.80 -17.43
CA MET A 441 3.79 -10.14 -18.83
C MET A 441 5.28 -10.27 -19.12
N SER A 442 5.62 -11.06 -20.13
CA SER A 442 7.00 -11.18 -20.59
C SER A 442 7.43 -9.91 -21.32
N PHE A 443 8.66 -9.45 -21.05
CA PHE A 443 9.28 -8.36 -21.78
C PHE A 443 10.49 -8.82 -22.61
N LYS A 444 10.66 -10.12 -22.81
CA LYS A 444 11.78 -10.69 -23.55
C LYS A 444 11.81 -10.16 -25.00
N GLY A 445 12.84 -9.39 -25.34
CA GLY A 445 12.98 -8.78 -26.67
C GLY A 445 12.14 -7.54 -26.91
N VAL A 446 11.48 -7.01 -25.89
CA VAL A 446 10.75 -5.72 -25.95
C VAL A 446 11.73 -4.59 -25.72
N GLU A 447 11.71 -3.59 -26.58
CA GLU A 447 12.51 -2.37 -26.44
C GLU A 447 11.82 -1.42 -25.43
N ASN A 448 12.59 -0.88 -24.47
CA ASN A 448 12.11 0.01 -23.39
C ASN A 448 10.88 -0.55 -22.65
N PRO A 449 10.98 -1.75 -22.05
CA PRO A 449 9.82 -2.46 -21.50
C PRO A 449 9.15 -1.71 -20.36
N GLU A 450 9.89 -0.89 -19.58
CA GLU A 450 9.33 -0.06 -18.51
C GLU A 450 8.39 1.03 -19.05
N LYS A 451 8.69 1.56 -20.24
CA LYS A 451 7.83 2.53 -20.91
C LYS A 451 6.56 1.87 -21.45
N VAL A 452 6.71 0.76 -22.18
CA VAL A 452 5.57 0.01 -22.73
C VAL A 452 4.64 -0.45 -21.60
N PHE A 453 5.20 -0.96 -20.51
CA PHE A 453 4.41 -1.37 -19.36
C PHE A 453 3.70 -0.20 -18.68
N GLY A 454 4.34 0.97 -18.58
CA GLY A 454 3.74 2.19 -18.06
C GLY A 454 2.55 2.68 -18.91
N GLU A 455 2.65 2.59 -20.24
CA GLU A 455 1.56 2.89 -21.18
C GLU A 455 0.38 1.94 -20.97
N ILE A 456 0.64 0.65 -20.82
CA ILE A 456 -0.38 -0.37 -20.53
C ILE A 456 -1.05 -0.10 -19.18
N GLU A 457 -0.27 0.16 -18.13
CA GLU A 457 -0.81 0.48 -16.80
C GLU A 457 -1.72 1.71 -16.85
N HIS A 458 -1.32 2.76 -17.56
CA HIS A 458 -2.10 3.98 -17.73
C HIS A 458 -3.44 3.71 -18.42
N GLU A 459 -3.44 2.98 -19.55
CA GLU A 459 -4.66 2.63 -20.28
C GLU A 459 -5.61 1.74 -19.48
N LEU A 460 -5.08 0.78 -18.72
CA LEU A 460 -5.90 -0.07 -17.85
C LEU A 460 -6.51 0.73 -16.70
N ARG A 461 -5.78 1.70 -16.14
CA ARG A 461 -6.30 2.59 -15.09
C ARG A 461 -7.42 3.48 -15.63
N LYS A 462 -7.24 4.03 -16.84
CA LYS A 462 -8.28 4.76 -17.56
C LYS A 462 -9.54 3.89 -17.72
N THR A 463 -9.37 2.65 -18.17
CA THR A 463 -10.48 1.69 -18.31
C THR A 463 -11.20 1.44 -16.98
N ILE A 464 -10.47 1.32 -15.87
CA ILE A 464 -11.07 1.19 -14.53
C ILE A 464 -11.95 2.40 -14.21
N ILE A 465 -11.44 3.60 -14.41
CA ILE A 465 -12.14 4.86 -14.11
C ILE A 465 -13.41 5.01 -14.96
N GLU A 466 -13.31 4.80 -16.27
CA GLU A 466 -14.42 4.87 -17.22
C GLU A 466 -15.54 3.87 -16.92
N ASN A 467 -15.22 2.79 -16.20
CA ASN A 467 -16.17 1.76 -15.79
C ASN A 467 -16.64 1.86 -14.32
N GLY A 468 -16.34 2.95 -13.63
CA GLY A 468 -16.87 3.26 -12.30
C GLY A 468 -15.90 3.02 -11.13
N GLY A 469 -14.65 2.67 -11.39
CA GLY A 469 -13.63 2.54 -10.36
C GLY A 469 -12.95 3.87 -10.01
N SER A 470 -12.29 3.93 -8.85
CA SER A 470 -11.45 5.07 -8.44
C SER A 470 -10.02 4.95 -8.98
N ILE A 471 -9.27 6.06 -8.96
CA ILE A 471 -7.85 6.06 -9.37
C ILE A 471 -6.95 5.33 -8.39
N SER A 472 -7.30 5.29 -7.13
CA SER A 472 -6.62 4.55 -6.08
C SER A 472 -7.55 4.33 -4.89
N HIS A 473 -7.41 3.19 -4.23
CA HIS A 473 -8.06 2.91 -2.95
C HIS A 473 -7.10 3.17 -1.77
N HIS A 474 -5.83 2.80 -1.89
CA HIS A 474 -4.88 2.88 -0.77
C HIS A 474 -3.38 2.98 -1.16
N HIS A 475 -3.04 2.89 -2.43
CA HIS A 475 -1.64 3.04 -2.87
C HIS A 475 -1.18 4.50 -2.97
N GLY A 476 -2.12 5.45 -2.90
CA GLY A 476 -1.88 6.86 -3.15
C GLY A 476 -1.91 7.20 -4.63
N VAL A 477 -1.79 8.47 -4.93
CA VAL A 477 -1.82 9.02 -6.29
C VAL A 477 -0.40 9.22 -6.83
N GLY A 478 0.48 9.79 -6.02
CA GLY A 478 1.86 10.09 -6.38
C GLY A 478 1.99 10.92 -7.66
N LYS A 479 3.00 10.59 -8.47
CA LYS A 479 3.19 11.16 -9.81
C LYS A 479 2.58 10.27 -10.90
N LEU A 480 2.40 8.99 -10.60
CA LEU A 480 1.95 7.99 -11.57
C LEU A 480 0.49 8.16 -11.98
N ARG A 481 -0.35 8.66 -11.07
CA ARG A 481 -1.82 8.67 -11.22
C ARG A 481 -2.42 10.06 -11.26
N LYS A 482 -1.62 11.12 -11.14
CA LYS A 482 -2.09 12.50 -11.01
C LYS A 482 -2.89 13.00 -12.22
N ASP A 483 -2.64 12.45 -13.40
CA ASP A 483 -3.33 12.87 -14.63
C ASP A 483 -4.84 12.54 -14.61
N PHE A 484 -5.25 11.58 -13.77
CA PHE A 484 -6.65 11.19 -13.58
C PHE A 484 -7.39 11.97 -12.48
N ILE A 485 -6.73 12.89 -11.77
CA ILE A 485 -7.38 13.68 -10.70
C ILE A 485 -8.58 14.48 -11.20
N PRO A 486 -8.56 15.11 -12.40
CA PRO A 486 -9.72 15.84 -12.92
C PRO A 486 -10.98 15.00 -13.10
N ASP A 487 -10.84 13.67 -13.24
CA ASP A 487 -11.96 12.75 -13.36
C ASP A 487 -12.57 12.39 -11.99
N MET A 488 -11.86 12.67 -10.90
CA MET A 488 -12.24 12.27 -9.55
C MET A 488 -12.75 13.43 -8.69
N ILE A 489 -12.15 14.61 -8.80
CA ILE A 489 -12.48 15.76 -7.95
C ILE A 489 -12.64 17.06 -8.77
N SER A 490 -13.47 17.95 -8.27
CA SER A 490 -13.75 19.22 -8.93
C SER A 490 -12.55 20.18 -8.96
N LYS A 491 -12.53 21.10 -9.92
CA LYS A 491 -11.52 22.19 -9.97
C LYS A 491 -11.48 23.01 -8.68
N GLY A 492 -12.64 23.20 -8.02
CA GLY A 492 -12.73 23.88 -6.73
C GLY A 492 -11.99 23.14 -5.63
N SER A 493 -12.13 21.80 -5.57
CA SER A 493 -11.41 20.95 -4.63
C SER A 493 -9.91 20.99 -4.87
N VAL A 494 -9.48 20.91 -6.14
CA VAL A 494 -8.04 21.03 -6.50
C VAL A 494 -7.49 22.38 -6.05
N LYS A 495 -8.23 23.48 -6.32
CA LYS A 495 -7.82 24.83 -5.89
C LYS A 495 -7.68 24.93 -4.38
N LEU A 496 -8.67 24.45 -3.63
CA LEU A 496 -8.63 24.48 -2.17
C LEU A 496 -7.39 23.77 -1.61
N VAL A 497 -7.07 22.57 -2.12
CA VAL A 497 -5.90 21.82 -1.67
C VAL A 497 -4.59 22.55 -2.02
N LYS A 498 -4.52 23.19 -3.19
CA LYS A 498 -3.35 24.01 -3.58
C LYS A 498 -3.21 25.27 -2.70
N ASP A 499 -4.30 25.93 -2.37
CA ASP A 499 -4.30 27.09 -1.49
C ASP A 499 -3.81 26.70 -0.07
N MET A 500 -4.22 25.52 0.44
CA MET A 500 -3.74 24.97 1.69
C MET A 500 -2.22 24.71 1.66
N LYS A 501 -1.70 24.11 0.58
CA LYS A 501 -0.25 23.94 0.39
C LYS A 501 0.47 25.27 0.45
N THR A 502 0.04 26.26 -0.30
CA THR A 502 0.65 27.60 -0.34
C THR A 502 0.65 28.27 1.05
N SER A 503 -0.42 28.07 1.83
CA SER A 503 -0.51 28.60 3.20
C SER A 503 0.50 27.93 4.13
N GLN A 504 0.75 26.63 3.99
CA GLN A 504 1.62 25.87 4.90
C GLN A 504 3.08 25.82 4.46
N ASP A 505 3.35 25.90 3.17
CA ASP A 505 4.68 25.87 2.58
C ASP A 505 4.79 26.89 1.44
N PRO A 506 4.81 28.20 1.75
CA PRO A 506 4.78 29.27 0.74
C PRO A 506 6.01 29.28 -0.18
N THR A 507 7.13 28.75 0.27
CA THR A 507 8.39 28.65 -0.49
C THR A 507 8.56 27.31 -1.20
N ASN A 508 7.58 26.40 -1.06
CA ASN A 508 7.57 25.07 -1.66
C ASN A 508 8.86 24.28 -1.39
N ILE A 509 9.35 24.29 -0.15
CA ILE A 509 10.51 23.46 0.22
C ILE A 509 10.18 21.97 0.22
N PHE A 510 8.92 21.59 0.46
CA PHE A 510 8.42 20.24 0.23
C PHE A 510 7.95 20.09 -1.22
N GLY A 511 8.86 20.32 -2.17
CA GLY A 511 8.62 20.32 -3.62
C GLY A 511 8.43 18.94 -4.23
N VAL A 512 7.74 18.02 -3.53
CA VAL A 512 7.59 16.61 -3.92
C VAL A 512 6.75 16.43 -5.17
N SER A 513 5.80 17.35 -5.43
CA SER A 513 4.91 17.36 -6.63
C SER A 513 4.07 16.08 -6.80
N ASN A 514 3.61 15.48 -5.71
CA ASN A 514 2.66 14.36 -5.72
C ASN A 514 1.22 14.86 -5.74
N ASN A 515 0.28 14.01 -6.16
CA ASN A 515 -1.15 14.27 -6.12
C ASN A 515 -1.54 15.51 -6.98
N VAL A 516 -2.34 16.44 -6.46
CA VAL A 516 -2.75 17.68 -7.15
C VAL A 516 -1.63 18.70 -7.34
N PHE A 517 -0.46 18.45 -6.75
CA PHE A 517 0.68 19.38 -6.77
C PHE A 517 1.60 19.07 -7.95
N SER A 518 1.83 20.05 -8.78
CA SER A 518 2.68 19.94 -9.97
C SER A 518 3.52 21.19 -10.12
#